data_bc2ff2ea2694e498ad9d8802929b4b82
#
_entry.id   bc2ff2ea2694e498ad9d8802929b4b82
#
_cell.length_a   1.000
_cell.length_b   1.000
_cell.length_c   1.000
_cell.angle_alpha   90.00
_cell.angle_beta   90.00
_cell.angle_gamma   90.00
#
_symmetry.space_group_name_H-M   'P 1'
#
loop_
_entity.id
_entity.type
_entity.pdbx_description
1 polymer ?
#
loop_
_entity_poly.entity_id
_entity_poly.type
_entity_poly.pdbx_seq_one_letter_code
_entity_poly.pdbx_strand_id
1 'polypeptide(L)'
;MYYEKNVSWIEEIVAQQNEWRSRTVNLIASENVLSLRARRVMGSDFAHRYAEGHPGERYYQGTDKIDEIEIRVKKQLKTLFNCRHLDVRPISGTVANDAVFSQFIRPGDMVMVNSTAGGGHISHHKVGSVGKYTRNIIDFPLTPDGYHIDVDKTIDLIRILHPKVLILGKSLFLFPEPVAQLVEEVKKNDGIVIFDAAHVLGLIAGKHFQNPLEEGADVVTASTHKTFPGPQRGIAMSNMKEAEWKKIDRGAFPGSSSNHHLDTLVPLAITTYEMLDFGEGYAAQTIQNAKALAHALSESGFDVQAKPFDFTESHQVAVDVTALGRGDEVARMLKDNSIILNMNLLPFEALENVTNPAGIRIGVQEMTRMGMKEAEMRQIALFFKRCLKEGHFVGAEVAEFRSAFQTVHYSFDSAMEAAHSNKTIHESALGGTA
;
A
#
# COMPACT_ATOMS: atom_id res chain seq x y z
N MET A 1 -36.45 -21.69 -3.10
CA MET A 1 -36.84 -20.47 -2.33
C MET A 1 -36.95 -19.27 -3.28
N TYR A 2 -37.74 -18.24 -2.96
CA TYR A 2 -38.02 -17.12 -3.90
C TYR A 2 -36.74 -16.35 -4.33
N TYR A 3 -35.82 -16.10 -3.41
CA TYR A 3 -34.59 -15.34 -3.67
C TYR A 3 -33.34 -16.20 -3.96
N GLU A 4 -33.45 -17.50 -4.02
CA GLU A 4 -32.31 -18.43 -4.21
C GLU A 4 -31.56 -18.17 -5.52
N LYS A 5 -32.29 -17.87 -6.59
CA LYS A 5 -31.69 -17.52 -7.90
C LYS A 5 -30.82 -16.25 -7.84
N ASN A 6 -31.18 -15.28 -6.96
CA ASN A 6 -30.39 -14.06 -6.79
C ASN A 6 -29.09 -14.35 -6.02
N VAL A 7 -29.12 -15.27 -5.06
CA VAL A 7 -27.92 -15.73 -4.35
C VAL A 7 -26.97 -16.45 -5.32
N SER A 8 -27.48 -17.39 -6.12
CA SER A 8 -26.69 -18.10 -7.13
C SER A 8 -26.07 -17.15 -8.15
N TRP A 9 -26.79 -16.10 -8.54
CA TRP A 9 -26.24 -15.07 -9.44
C TRP A 9 -25.08 -14.31 -8.77
N ILE A 10 -25.16 -13.98 -7.48
CA ILE A 10 -24.06 -13.31 -6.75
C ILE A 10 -22.84 -14.23 -6.74
N GLU A 11 -23.02 -15.51 -6.41
CA GLU A 11 -21.95 -16.51 -6.39
C GLU A 11 -21.28 -16.65 -7.77
N GLU A 12 -22.07 -16.64 -8.85
CA GLU A 12 -21.57 -16.68 -10.22
C GLU A 12 -20.72 -15.44 -10.55
N ILE A 13 -21.18 -14.23 -10.20
CA ILE A 13 -20.40 -12.99 -10.42
C ILE A 13 -19.07 -13.02 -9.65
N VAL A 14 -19.07 -13.53 -8.43
CA VAL A 14 -17.81 -13.71 -7.64
C VAL A 14 -16.87 -14.69 -8.35
N ALA A 15 -17.40 -15.81 -8.87
CA ALA A 15 -16.59 -16.79 -9.61
C ALA A 15 -16.02 -16.18 -10.91
N GLN A 16 -16.83 -15.45 -11.68
CA GLN A 16 -16.41 -14.75 -12.88
C GLN A 16 -15.32 -13.70 -12.59
N GLN A 17 -15.46 -12.93 -11.51
CA GLN A 17 -14.46 -11.97 -11.07
C GLN A 17 -13.14 -12.66 -10.75
N ASN A 18 -13.16 -13.76 -10.01
CA ASN A 18 -11.97 -14.52 -9.64
C ASN A 18 -11.27 -15.09 -10.89
N GLU A 19 -12.05 -15.68 -11.82
CA GLU A 19 -11.52 -16.20 -13.07
C GLU A 19 -10.88 -15.11 -13.92
N TRP A 20 -11.58 -13.97 -14.09
CA TRP A 20 -11.06 -12.84 -14.85
C TRP A 20 -9.74 -12.32 -14.26
N ARG A 21 -9.69 -12.09 -12.92
CA ARG A 21 -8.49 -11.60 -12.25
C ARG A 21 -7.32 -12.59 -12.32
N SER A 22 -7.56 -13.89 -12.37
CA SER A 22 -6.52 -14.91 -12.52
C SER A 22 -5.81 -14.85 -13.88
N ARG A 23 -6.43 -14.23 -14.88
CA ARG A 23 -5.93 -14.08 -16.25
C ARG A 23 -5.41 -12.68 -16.56
N THR A 24 -5.40 -11.77 -15.58
CA THR A 24 -4.98 -10.38 -15.79
C THR A 24 -3.63 -10.08 -15.14
N VAL A 25 -2.85 -9.23 -15.79
CA VAL A 25 -1.67 -8.58 -15.20
C VAL A 25 -2.17 -7.37 -14.41
N ASN A 26 -2.19 -7.49 -13.09
CA ASN A 26 -2.64 -6.43 -12.20
C ASN A 26 -1.49 -5.50 -11.79
N LEU A 27 -1.58 -4.25 -12.21
CA LEU A 27 -0.60 -3.20 -11.96
C LEU A 27 -1.20 -2.03 -11.16
N ILE A 28 -2.27 -2.27 -10.39
CA ILE A 28 -2.83 -1.25 -9.49
C ILE A 28 -1.92 -1.13 -8.28
N ALA A 29 -1.34 0.05 -8.08
CA ALA A 29 -0.38 0.32 -7.02
C ALA A 29 -0.94 0.21 -5.59
N SER A 30 -2.26 0.15 -5.42
CA SER A 30 -2.95 0.04 -4.13
C SER A 30 -3.57 -1.34 -3.87
N GLU A 31 -3.27 -2.34 -4.70
CA GLU A 31 -3.77 -3.71 -4.53
C GLU A 31 -2.63 -4.70 -4.28
N ASN A 32 -2.96 -5.82 -3.65
CA ASN A 32 -2.08 -6.97 -3.47
C ASN A 32 -2.90 -8.21 -3.16
N VAL A 33 -2.24 -9.38 -3.11
CA VAL A 33 -2.89 -10.65 -2.84
C VAL A 33 -2.40 -11.26 -1.52
N LEU A 34 -3.35 -11.79 -0.76
CA LEU A 34 -3.08 -12.62 0.41
C LEU A 34 -2.60 -14.01 -0.02
N SER A 35 -1.75 -14.63 0.78
CA SER A 35 -1.48 -16.08 0.69
C SER A 35 -2.77 -16.89 0.88
N LEU A 36 -2.78 -18.11 0.37
CA LEU A 36 -3.92 -19.02 0.52
C LEU A 36 -4.22 -19.30 2.01
N ARG A 37 -3.16 -19.43 2.83
CA ARG A 37 -3.30 -19.60 4.29
C ARG A 37 -4.01 -18.41 4.93
N ALA A 38 -3.60 -17.21 4.59
CA ALA A 38 -4.22 -15.99 5.12
C ALA A 38 -5.68 -15.84 4.65
N ARG A 39 -5.97 -16.17 3.38
CA ARG A 39 -7.36 -16.13 2.85
C ARG A 39 -8.29 -17.13 3.54
N ARG A 40 -7.83 -18.35 3.81
CA ARG A 40 -8.66 -19.40 4.42
C ARG A 40 -9.19 -19.07 5.81
N VAL A 41 -8.48 -18.24 6.58
CA VAL A 41 -8.90 -17.90 7.95
C VAL A 41 -9.88 -16.73 8.01
N MET A 42 -10.11 -16.00 6.93
CA MET A 42 -11.05 -14.86 6.90
C MET A 42 -12.49 -15.27 7.15
N GLY A 43 -12.93 -16.42 6.65
CA GLY A 43 -14.28 -16.95 6.85
C GLY A 43 -14.48 -17.72 8.17
N SER A 44 -13.58 -17.57 9.15
CA SER A 44 -13.70 -18.24 10.45
C SER A 44 -14.70 -17.56 11.39
N ASP A 45 -14.99 -18.20 12.53
CA ASP A 45 -15.87 -17.66 13.57
C ASP A 45 -15.50 -16.24 14.05
N PHE A 46 -14.24 -15.86 13.93
CA PHE A 46 -13.78 -14.50 14.23
C PHE A 46 -14.57 -13.41 13.48
N ALA A 47 -15.07 -13.68 12.27
CA ALA A 47 -15.87 -12.74 11.49
C ALA A 47 -17.18 -12.32 12.16
N HIS A 48 -17.63 -13.08 13.15
CA HIS A 48 -18.92 -12.90 13.84
C HIS A 48 -18.77 -12.33 15.26
N ARG A 49 -17.55 -11.99 15.71
CA ARG A 49 -17.29 -11.66 17.12
C ARG A 49 -16.96 -10.18 17.32
N TYR A 50 -17.09 -9.77 18.59
CA TYR A 50 -16.76 -8.44 19.10
C TYR A 50 -15.61 -8.50 20.10
N ALA A 51 -14.67 -7.56 20.02
CA ALA A 51 -13.53 -7.44 20.93
C ALA A 51 -13.14 -5.98 21.20
N GLU A 52 -14.11 -5.16 21.56
CA GLU A 52 -13.87 -3.77 21.98
C GLU A 52 -13.09 -3.73 23.29
N GLY A 53 -12.21 -2.74 23.44
CA GLY A 53 -11.27 -2.63 24.54
C GLY A 53 -9.89 -3.23 24.20
N HIS A 54 -9.10 -3.47 25.24
CA HIS A 54 -7.77 -4.08 25.12
C HIS A 54 -7.78 -5.56 25.50
N PRO A 55 -6.82 -6.35 25.00
CA PRO A 55 -6.61 -7.71 25.50
C PRO A 55 -6.55 -7.76 27.04
N GLY A 56 -7.36 -8.63 27.64
CA GLY A 56 -7.50 -8.75 29.10
C GLY A 56 -8.44 -7.72 29.76
N GLU A 57 -8.83 -6.68 29.05
CA GLU A 57 -9.74 -5.59 29.53
C GLU A 57 -10.86 -5.34 28.51
N ARG A 58 -11.50 -6.42 28.03
CA ARG A 58 -12.57 -6.35 27.04
C ARG A 58 -13.92 -6.00 27.68
N TYR A 59 -14.75 -5.33 26.92
CA TYR A 59 -16.16 -5.12 27.28
C TYR A 59 -17.02 -6.38 27.09
N TYR A 60 -16.49 -7.40 26.39
CA TYR A 60 -17.18 -8.64 26.04
C TYR A 60 -16.44 -9.85 26.60
N GLN A 61 -17.19 -10.93 26.89
CA GLN A 61 -16.64 -12.20 27.33
C GLN A 61 -16.39 -13.13 26.13
N GLY A 62 -15.58 -14.18 26.33
CA GLY A 62 -15.26 -15.17 25.28
C GLY A 62 -14.23 -14.68 24.27
N THR A 63 -13.39 -13.74 24.65
CA THR A 63 -12.38 -13.10 23.78
C THR A 63 -10.98 -13.68 23.96
N ASP A 64 -10.78 -14.69 24.78
CA ASP A 64 -9.45 -15.21 25.16
C ASP A 64 -8.59 -15.54 23.92
N LYS A 65 -9.16 -16.21 22.91
CA LYS A 65 -8.42 -16.57 21.69
C LYS A 65 -8.17 -15.37 20.77
N ILE A 66 -9.04 -14.39 20.81
CA ILE A 66 -8.85 -13.10 20.11
C ILE A 66 -7.68 -12.36 20.74
N ASP A 67 -7.64 -12.29 22.05
CA ASP A 67 -6.57 -11.66 22.83
C ASP A 67 -5.21 -12.28 22.54
N GLU A 68 -5.12 -13.61 22.53
CA GLU A 68 -3.89 -14.32 22.18
C GLU A 68 -3.35 -13.91 20.80
N ILE A 69 -4.23 -13.79 19.79
CA ILE A 69 -3.84 -13.40 18.43
C ILE A 69 -3.49 -11.91 18.40
N GLU A 70 -4.29 -11.03 19.01
CA GLU A 70 -4.00 -9.59 18.99
C GLU A 70 -2.70 -9.26 19.70
N ILE A 71 -2.43 -9.84 20.86
CA ILE A 71 -1.16 -9.68 21.59
C ILE A 71 0.01 -10.11 20.69
N ARG A 72 -0.12 -11.26 20.04
CA ARG A 72 0.94 -11.83 19.22
C ARG A 72 1.21 -10.99 17.98
N VAL A 73 0.18 -10.59 17.24
CA VAL A 73 0.37 -9.77 16.04
C VAL A 73 0.95 -8.39 16.37
N LYS A 74 0.49 -7.75 17.45
CA LYS A 74 1.06 -6.48 17.91
C LYS A 74 2.53 -6.64 18.31
N LYS A 75 2.89 -7.71 19.00
CA LYS A 75 4.30 -8.01 19.36
C LYS A 75 5.16 -8.16 18.10
N GLN A 76 4.71 -8.94 17.12
CA GLN A 76 5.50 -9.21 15.91
C GLN A 76 5.62 -7.98 15.00
N LEU A 77 4.56 -7.21 14.85
CA LEU A 77 4.62 -5.94 14.11
C LEU A 77 5.55 -4.92 14.80
N LYS A 78 5.55 -4.85 16.14
CA LYS A 78 6.52 -4.02 16.87
C LYS A 78 7.97 -4.44 16.62
N THR A 79 8.22 -5.74 16.53
CA THR A 79 9.53 -6.28 16.17
C THR A 79 9.90 -5.91 14.73
N LEU A 80 8.97 -6.09 13.78
CA LEU A 80 9.17 -5.84 12.36
C LEU A 80 9.52 -4.36 12.07
N PHE A 81 8.84 -3.44 12.74
CA PHE A 81 8.98 -1.99 12.53
C PHE A 81 9.86 -1.29 13.58
N ASN A 82 10.42 -2.02 14.53
CA ASN A 82 11.23 -1.47 15.62
C ASN A 82 10.54 -0.29 16.34
N CYS A 83 9.26 -0.47 16.72
CA CYS A 83 8.47 0.58 17.36
C CYS A 83 8.02 0.21 18.77
N ARG A 84 7.89 1.25 19.62
CA ARG A 84 7.45 1.10 21.03
C ARG A 84 5.96 0.82 21.13
N HIS A 85 5.17 1.55 20.35
CA HIS A 85 3.70 1.52 20.38
C HIS A 85 3.16 1.14 19.01
N LEU A 86 2.09 0.35 19.00
CA LEU A 86 1.41 -0.06 17.78
C LEU A 86 -0.06 -0.39 18.06
N ASP A 87 -0.94 0.10 17.18
CA ASP A 87 -2.36 -0.20 17.18
C ASP A 87 -2.76 -0.87 15.86
N VAL A 88 -3.53 -1.94 15.96
CA VAL A 88 -4.05 -2.70 14.82
C VAL A 88 -5.56 -2.56 14.64
N ARG A 89 -6.24 -1.75 15.47
CA ARG A 89 -7.70 -1.59 15.47
C ARG A 89 -8.24 -0.72 14.33
N PRO A 90 -7.51 0.23 13.71
CA PRO A 90 -8.02 0.93 12.55
C PRO A 90 -8.39 -0.04 11.42
N ILE A 91 -9.59 0.11 10.84
CA ILE A 91 -10.11 -0.78 9.79
C ILE A 91 -9.64 -0.43 8.38
N SER A 92 -8.93 0.69 8.22
CA SER A 92 -8.29 1.12 6.97
C SER A 92 -7.19 2.14 7.27
N GLY A 93 -6.32 2.43 6.27
CA GLY A 93 -5.31 3.48 6.38
C GLY A 93 -5.92 4.85 6.66
N THR A 94 -7.05 5.19 6.02
CA THR A 94 -7.75 6.45 6.29
C THR A 94 -8.30 6.51 7.72
N VAL A 95 -8.78 5.40 8.29
CA VAL A 95 -9.20 5.34 9.70
C VAL A 95 -8.00 5.45 10.63
N ALA A 96 -6.84 4.88 10.28
CA ALA A 96 -5.60 5.08 11.03
C ALA A 96 -5.18 6.57 11.03
N ASN A 97 -5.26 7.22 9.88
CA ASN A 97 -5.04 8.66 9.75
C ASN A 97 -6.02 9.45 10.63
N ASP A 98 -7.30 9.16 10.55
CA ASP A 98 -8.35 9.85 11.30
C ASP A 98 -8.15 9.70 12.82
N ALA A 99 -7.78 8.51 13.28
CA ALA A 99 -7.44 8.25 14.68
C ALA A 99 -6.31 9.17 15.20
N VAL A 100 -5.30 9.43 14.38
CA VAL A 100 -4.18 10.31 14.71
C VAL A 100 -4.58 11.78 14.56
N PHE A 101 -5.19 12.17 13.43
CA PHE A 101 -5.55 13.55 13.13
C PHE A 101 -6.53 14.12 14.16
N SER A 102 -7.51 13.34 14.61
CA SER A 102 -8.48 13.73 15.64
C SER A 102 -7.82 14.15 16.96
N GLN A 103 -6.63 13.66 17.23
CA GLN A 103 -5.92 13.90 18.48
C GLN A 103 -4.92 15.06 18.41
N PHE A 104 -4.37 15.32 17.22
CA PHE A 104 -3.27 16.27 17.06
C PHE A 104 -3.65 17.52 16.24
N ILE A 105 -4.79 17.52 15.56
CA ILE A 105 -5.27 18.67 14.78
C ILE A 105 -6.48 19.28 15.47
N ARG A 106 -6.44 20.60 15.70
CA ARG A 106 -7.53 21.40 16.27
C ARG A 106 -8.03 22.43 15.24
N PRO A 107 -9.27 22.91 15.38
CA PRO A 107 -9.76 24.02 14.55
C PRO A 107 -8.80 25.22 14.60
N GLY A 108 -8.35 25.67 13.44
CA GLY A 108 -7.40 26.77 13.32
C GLY A 108 -5.93 26.36 13.21
N ASP A 109 -5.57 25.13 13.56
CA ASP A 109 -4.20 24.65 13.36
C ASP A 109 -3.81 24.64 11.89
N MET A 110 -2.56 25.00 11.61
CA MET A 110 -1.97 24.90 10.29
C MET A 110 -1.37 23.51 10.09
N VAL A 111 -1.67 22.92 8.94
CA VAL A 111 -1.18 21.59 8.53
C VAL A 111 -0.49 21.73 7.17
N MET A 112 0.71 21.17 7.03
CA MET A 112 1.39 21.05 5.73
C MET A 112 1.31 19.62 5.23
N VAL A 113 1.02 19.47 3.93
CA VAL A 113 0.77 18.16 3.28
C VAL A 113 1.36 18.14 1.86
N ASN A 114 1.50 16.97 1.27
CA ASN A 114 1.76 16.85 -0.16
C ASN A 114 0.52 17.24 -0.96
N SER A 115 0.65 18.08 -1.99
CA SER A 115 -0.46 18.39 -2.90
C SER A 115 -0.97 17.13 -3.62
N THR A 116 -2.25 17.12 -4.00
CA THR A 116 -2.82 15.97 -4.73
C THR A 116 -2.09 15.73 -6.06
N ALA A 117 -1.78 16.79 -6.82
CA ALA A 117 -0.99 16.70 -8.05
C ALA A 117 0.45 16.27 -7.78
N GLY A 118 1.06 16.69 -6.66
CA GLY A 118 2.38 16.24 -6.21
C GLY A 118 2.39 14.81 -5.62
N GLY A 119 1.29 14.06 -5.78
CA GLY A 119 1.14 12.67 -5.36
C GLY A 119 0.49 12.48 -3.99
N GLY A 120 0.10 13.55 -3.28
CA GLY A 120 -0.53 13.47 -1.97
C GLY A 120 -1.87 12.73 -1.96
N HIS A 121 -2.21 12.13 -0.83
CA HIS A 121 -3.48 11.41 -0.69
C HIS A 121 -4.61 12.37 -0.32
N ILE A 122 -5.79 12.18 -0.93
CA ILE A 122 -6.95 13.06 -0.75
C ILE A 122 -7.42 13.16 0.72
N SER A 123 -7.14 12.15 1.57
CA SER A 123 -7.46 12.21 3.00
C SER A 123 -6.70 13.31 3.75
N HIS A 124 -5.58 13.79 3.22
CA HIS A 124 -4.77 14.85 3.82
C HIS A 124 -5.31 16.26 3.51
N HIS A 125 -6.29 16.41 2.64
CA HIS A 125 -6.80 17.69 2.16
C HIS A 125 -8.19 18.06 2.72
N LYS A 126 -8.66 19.25 2.30
CA LYS A 126 -9.91 19.88 2.76
C LYS A 126 -11.16 19.01 2.57
N VAL A 127 -11.16 18.16 1.53
CA VAL A 127 -12.28 17.24 1.23
C VAL A 127 -12.16 15.90 1.95
N GLY A 128 -11.00 15.62 2.55
CA GLY A 128 -10.70 14.38 3.23
C GLY A 128 -10.72 14.48 4.76
N SER A 129 -9.97 13.60 5.42
CA SER A 129 -9.98 13.46 6.87
C SER A 129 -9.45 14.71 7.59
N VAL A 130 -8.34 15.32 7.13
CA VAL A 130 -7.80 16.56 7.73
C VAL A 130 -8.83 17.68 7.68
N GLY A 131 -9.60 17.78 6.60
CA GLY A 131 -10.64 18.80 6.44
C GLY A 131 -11.79 18.75 7.45
N LYS A 132 -11.93 17.67 8.21
CA LYS A 132 -12.86 17.58 9.34
C LYS A 132 -12.41 18.45 10.53
N TYR A 133 -11.11 18.64 10.68
CA TYR A 133 -10.48 19.27 11.84
C TYR A 133 -10.02 20.70 11.58
N THR A 134 -9.43 20.96 10.41
CA THR A 134 -8.98 22.31 10.05
C THR A 134 -9.18 22.59 8.56
N ARG A 135 -9.25 23.89 8.21
CA ARG A 135 -9.22 24.39 6.81
C ARG A 135 -7.89 25.04 6.45
N ASN A 136 -6.99 25.22 7.42
CA ASN A 136 -5.68 25.83 7.24
C ASN A 136 -4.68 24.76 6.76
N ILE A 137 -4.79 24.36 5.49
CA ILE A 137 -3.96 23.35 4.87
C ILE A 137 -3.13 24.01 3.79
N ILE A 138 -1.82 23.74 3.82
CA ILE A 138 -0.83 24.27 2.87
C ILE A 138 -0.09 23.08 2.25
N ASP A 139 0.15 23.17 0.96
CA ASP A 139 0.93 22.21 0.23
C ASP A 139 2.44 22.42 0.45
N PHE A 140 3.22 21.35 0.54
CA PHE A 140 4.67 21.44 0.48
C PHE A 140 5.11 22.01 -0.87
N PRO A 141 6.07 22.95 -0.89
CA PRO A 141 6.73 23.33 -2.14
C PRO A 141 7.45 22.11 -2.75
N LEU A 142 7.35 21.99 -4.06
CA LEU A 142 8.03 20.94 -4.80
C LEU A 142 9.25 21.51 -5.54
N THR A 143 10.24 20.65 -5.74
CA THR A 143 11.34 20.91 -6.68
C THR A 143 10.81 20.96 -8.12
N PRO A 144 11.57 21.48 -9.09
CA PRO A 144 11.12 21.61 -10.48
C PRO A 144 10.74 20.27 -11.16
N ASP A 145 11.22 19.14 -10.64
CA ASP A 145 10.83 17.82 -11.13
C ASP A 145 9.40 17.39 -10.71
N GLY A 146 8.84 18.05 -9.68
CA GLY A 146 7.50 17.81 -9.16
C GLY A 146 7.36 16.57 -8.26
N TYR A 147 8.39 15.77 -8.10
CA TYR A 147 8.34 14.52 -7.33
C TYR A 147 8.98 14.62 -5.95
N HIS A 148 9.87 15.60 -5.74
CA HIS A 148 10.53 15.82 -4.47
C HIS A 148 10.01 17.09 -3.77
N ILE A 149 9.98 17.08 -2.44
CA ILE A 149 9.74 18.26 -1.61
C ILE A 149 10.98 19.17 -1.67
N ASP A 150 10.78 20.46 -1.93
CA ASP A 150 11.84 21.47 -1.82
C ASP A 150 12.09 21.75 -0.33
N VAL A 151 13.15 21.13 0.21
CA VAL A 151 13.46 21.16 1.65
C VAL A 151 13.72 22.60 2.13
N ASP A 152 14.51 23.37 1.40
CA ASP A 152 14.89 24.72 1.82
C ASP A 152 13.65 25.65 1.89
N LYS A 153 12.83 25.65 0.85
CA LYS A 153 11.58 26.42 0.86
C LYS A 153 10.60 25.92 1.92
N THR A 154 10.57 24.62 2.17
CA THR A 154 9.71 24.04 3.21
C THR A 154 10.16 24.50 4.60
N ILE A 155 11.45 24.49 4.88
CA ILE A 155 12.03 25.01 6.14
C ILE A 155 11.68 26.50 6.34
N ASP A 156 11.81 27.31 5.30
CA ASP A 156 11.45 28.74 5.37
C ASP A 156 9.95 28.93 5.67
N LEU A 157 9.08 28.13 5.04
CA LEU A 157 7.66 28.16 5.35
C LEU A 157 7.34 27.70 6.76
N ILE A 158 8.02 26.66 7.27
CA ILE A 158 7.86 26.20 8.66
C ILE A 158 8.20 27.32 9.65
N ARG A 159 9.28 28.06 9.40
CA ARG A 159 9.71 29.21 10.24
C ARG A 159 8.73 30.36 10.25
N ILE A 160 8.09 30.62 9.12
CA ILE A 160 7.14 31.74 8.97
C ILE A 160 5.75 31.37 9.51
N LEU A 161 5.29 30.15 9.22
CA LEU A 161 3.90 29.75 9.38
C LEU A 161 3.64 28.92 10.65
N HIS A 162 4.70 28.39 11.26
CA HIS A 162 4.63 27.55 12.45
C HIS A 162 3.56 26.44 12.37
N PRO A 163 3.60 25.56 11.34
CA PRO A 163 2.60 24.51 11.20
C PRO A 163 2.59 23.60 12.42
N LYS A 164 1.39 23.22 12.88
CA LYS A 164 1.24 22.31 14.01
C LYS A 164 1.48 20.85 13.62
N VAL A 165 1.20 20.49 12.38
CA VAL A 165 1.36 19.14 11.87
C VAL A 165 1.94 19.17 10.46
N LEU A 166 2.97 18.37 10.22
CA LEU A 166 3.39 17.96 8.89
C LEU A 166 2.89 16.55 8.63
N ILE A 167 2.24 16.32 7.47
CA ILE A 167 1.83 15.00 7.03
C ILE A 167 2.62 14.67 5.76
N LEU A 168 3.63 13.83 5.92
CA LEU A 168 4.43 13.27 4.83
C LEU A 168 3.81 11.97 4.34
N GLY A 169 4.13 11.58 3.12
CA GLY A 169 3.58 10.38 2.48
C GLY A 169 2.65 10.69 1.31
N LYS A 170 2.65 9.81 0.33
CA LYS A 170 2.02 10.01 -0.99
C LYS A 170 1.22 8.82 -1.46
N SER A 171 0.28 9.06 -2.39
CA SER A 171 -0.37 8.03 -3.21
C SER A 171 0.43 7.69 -4.46
N LEU A 172 1.00 8.70 -5.13
CA LEU A 172 2.05 8.53 -6.13
C LEU A 172 3.39 8.74 -5.43
N PHE A 173 4.04 7.65 -5.04
CA PHE A 173 5.17 7.63 -4.12
C PHE A 173 6.39 7.03 -4.81
N LEU A 174 7.14 7.84 -5.54
CA LEU A 174 8.31 7.36 -6.30
C LEU A 174 9.59 7.37 -5.47
N PHE A 175 9.79 8.34 -4.57
CA PHE A 175 11.03 8.58 -3.82
C PHE A 175 10.77 8.78 -2.34
N PRO A 176 11.76 8.54 -1.45
CA PRO A 176 11.67 8.86 -0.03
C PRO A 176 11.31 10.32 0.24
N GLU A 177 10.63 10.58 1.35
CA GLU A 177 10.26 11.91 1.82
C GLU A 177 11.31 12.45 2.82
N PRO A 178 11.57 13.77 2.89
CA PRO A 178 12.66 14.35 3.67
C PRO A 178 12.33 14.49 5.16
N VAL A 179 11.98 13.38 5.85
CA VAL A 179 11.59 13.40 7.27
C VAL A 179 12.71 13.98 8.14
N ALA A 180 13.92 13.41 8.03
CA ALA A 180 15.06 13.81 8.87
C ALA A 180 15.42 15.30 8.71
N GLN A 181 15.26 15.85 7.49
CA GLN A 181 15.59 17.25 7.21
C GLN A 181 14.56 18.23 7.79
N LEU A 182 13.30 17.81 7.95
CA LEU A 182 12.21 18.70 8.37
C LEU A 182 11.87 18.60 9.86
N VAL A 183 12.12 17.44 10.48
CA VAL A 183 11.65 17.16 11.84
C VAL A 183 12.20 18.13 12.89
N GLU A 184 13.47 18.52 12.79
CA GLU A 184 14.09 19.42 13.77
C GLU A 184 13.43 20.80 13.74
N GLU A 185 13.15 21.32 12.56
CA GLU A 185 12.56 22.67 12.41
C GLU A 185 11.11 22.71 12.92
N VAL A 186 10.33 21.68 12.62
CA VAL A 186 8.94 21.57 13.12
C VAL A 186 8.90 21.50 14.65
N LYS A 187 9.80 20.75 15.25
CA LYS A 187 9.84 20.55 16.72
C LYS A 187 10.21 21.81 17.49
N LYS A 188 10.88 22.78 16.88
CA LYS A 188 11.14 24.09 17.52
C LYS A 188 9.85 24.83 17.90
N ASN A 189 8.75 24.52 17.23
CA ASN A 189 7.43 25.13 17.45
C ASN A 189 6.40 24.14 18.03
N ASP A 190 6.85 23.10 18.74
CA ASP A 190 6.00 22.04 19.29
C ASP A 190 5.09 21.38 18.25
N GLY A 191 5.51 21.35 16.99
CA GLY A 191 4.82 20.66 15.92
C GLY A 191 5.16 19.17 15.91
N ILE A 192 4.37 18.38 15.17
CA ILE A 192 4.56 16.95 15.02
C ILE A 192 4.69 16.55 13.55
N VAL A 193 5.39 15.46 13.30
CA VAL A 193 5.53 14.85 11.98
C VAL A 193 4.79 13.51 11.95
N ILE A 194 3.81 13.41 11.06
CA ILE A 194 3.06 12.19 10.77
C ILE A 194 3.51 11.69 9.40
N PHE A 195 3.82 10.41 9.30
CA PHE A 195 4.19 9.78 8.04
C PHE A 195 3.12 8.76 7.64
N ASP A 196 2.43 8.99 6.53
CA ASP A 196 1.50 8.02 5.95
C ASP A 196 2.27 7.05 5.05
N ALA A 197 2.56 5.88 5.59
CA ALA A 197 3.27 4.80 4.93
C ALA A 197 2.36 3.87 4.10
N ALA A 198 1.10 4.22 3.87
CA ALA A 198 0.11 3.32 3.29
C ALA A 198 0.61 2.62 2.01
N HIS A 199 1.29 3.33 1.12
CA HIS A 199 1.83 2.77 -0.11
C HIS A 199 3.14 2.00 0.06
N VAL A 200 3.97 2.37 1.02
CA VAL A 200 5.34 1.88 1.14
C VAL A 200 5.58 0.98 2.35
N LEU A 201 4.55 0.64 3.13
CA LEU A 201 4.68 -0.14 4.36
C LEU A 201 5.41 -1.47 4.15
N GLY A 202 5.15 -2.19 3.05
CA GLY A 202 5.81 -3.45 2.75
C GLY A 202 7.30 -3.26 2.41
N LEU A 203 7.66 -2.15 1.78
CA LEU A 203 9.05 -1.82 1.47
C LEU A 203 9.83 -1.42 2.74
N ILE A 204 9.18 -0.68 3.65
CA ILE A 204 9.73 -0.36 4.99
C ILE A 204 9.91 -1.64 5.81
N ALA A 205 8.90 -2.52 5.84
CA ALA A 205 8.97 -3.81 6.53
C ALA A 205 10.12 -4.68 6.00
N GLY A 206 10.35 -4.67 4.69
CA GLY A 206 11.46 -5.36 4.03
C GLY A 206 12.81 -4.62 4.08
N LYS A 207 12.89 -3.48 4.74
CA LYS A 207 14.13 -2.67 4.93
C LYS A 207 14.75 -2.16 3.62
N HIS A 208 13.95 -2.00 2.58
CA HIS A 208 14.38 -1.47 1.28
C HIS A 208 13.78 -0.09 0.98
N PHE A 209 13.24 0.59 1.99
CA PHE A 209 12.79 1.97 1.91
C PHE A 209 13.13 2.71 3.23
N GLN A 210 12.98 4.04 3.25
CA GLN A 210 13.26 4.85 4.44
C GLN A 210 12.55 4.31 5.69
N ASN A 211 13.16 4.52 6.86
CA ASN A 211 12.51 4.23 8.15
C ASN A 211 12.07 5.55 8.83
N PRO A 212 10.82 5.97 8.64
CA PRO A 212 10.37 7.29 9.11
C PRO A 212 10.42 7.45 10.63
N LEU A 213 10.28 6.36 11.43
CA LEU A 213 10.41 6.44 12.88
C LEU A 213 11.85 6.71 13.33
N GLU A 214 12.84 6.12 12.66
CA GLU A 214 14.25 6.36 12.92
C GLU A 214 14.69 7.74 12.42
N GLU A 215 14.06 8.24 11.36
CA GLU A 215 14.27 9.59 10.84
C GLU A 215 13.60 10.69 11.68
N GLY A 216 12.80 10.30 12.68
CA GLY A 216 12.23 11.22 13.67
C GLY A 216 10.74 11.53 13.51
N ALA A 217 10.01 10.87 12.61
CA ALA A 217 8.56 10.99 12.58
C ALA A 217 7.95 10.56 13.93
N ASP A 218 7.00 11.34 14.41
CA ASP A 218 6.34 11.09 15.69
C ASP A 218 5.36 9.92 15.60
N VAL A 219 4.64 9.83 14.49
CA VAL A 219 3.64 8.79 14.22
C VAL A 219 3.76 8.31 12.78
N VAL A 220 3.66 7.01 12.59
CA VAL A 220 3.49 6.40 11.27
C VAL A 220 2.13 5.74 11.21
N THR A 221 1.35 6.08 10.19
CA THR A 221 0.09 5.43 9.85
C THR A 221 0.25 4.63 8.57
N ALA A 222 -0.51 3.55 8.38
CA ALA A 222 -0.42 2.79 7.15
C ALA A 222 -1.68 1.96 6.84
N SER A 223 -1.81 1.55 5.57
CA SER A 223 -2.65 0.45 5.12
C SER A 223 -1.85 -0.85 5.09
N THR A 224 -2.49 -1.98 5.35
CA THR A 224 -1.83 -3.30 5.40
C THR A 224 -2.06 -4.16 4.16
N HIS A 225 -2.55 -3.59 3.05
CA HIS A 225 -3.02 -4.34 1.88
C HIS A 225 -2.48 -3.84 0.53
N LYS A 226 -1.41 -3.02 0.54
CA LYS A 226 -0.78 -2.48 -0.68
C LYS A 226 0.59 -3.17 -0.87
N THR A 227 1.70 -2.48 -0.68
CA THR A 227 3.00 -3.17 -0.67
C THR A 227 3.12 -4.16 0.48
N PHE A 228 2.56 -3.87 1.65
CA PHE A 228 2.38 -4.89 2.69
C PHE A 228 1.23 -5.81 2.25
N PRO A 229 1.48 -7.11 1.98
CA PRO A 229 0.53 -7.97 1.29
C PRO A 229 -0.48 -8.64 2.24
N GLY A 230 -1.04 -7.85 3.16
CA GLY A 230 -2.01 -8.27 4.17
C GLY A 230 -3.46 -7.95 3.80
N PRO A 231 -4.39 -8.16 4.72
CA PRO A 231 -5.80 -7.83 4.55
C PRO A 231 -6.04 -6.32 4.54
N GLN A 232 -7.18 -5.90 4.04
CA GLN A 232 -7.61 -4.50 4.12
C GLN A 232 -7.81 -4.08 5.57
N ARG A 233 -6.80 -3.37 6.11
CA ARG A 233 -6.75 -2.89 7.48
C ARG A 233 -5.81 -1.68 7.56
N GLY A 234 -5.84 -0.95 8.66
CA GLY A 234 -4.91 0.10 9.00
C GLY A 234 -4.12 -0.21 10.26
N ILE A 235 -2.96 0.41 10.39
CA ILE A 235 -2.16 0.42 11.62
C ILE A 235 -1.66 1.82 11.92
N ALA A 236 -1.43 2.10 13.20
CA ALA A 236 -0.71 3.27 13.68
C ALA A 236 0.43 2.83 14.59
N MET A 237 1.60 3.44 14.47
CA MET A 237 2.77 3.13 15.28
C MET A 237 3.56 4.38 15.63
N SER A 238 4.26 4.33 16.79
CA SER A 238 4.97 5.49 17.33
C SER A 238 6.05 5.09 18.33
N ASN A 239 7.04 5.97 18.47
CA ASN A 239 8.04 5.92 19.54
C ASN A 239 7.84 7.04 20.60
N MET A 240 6.74 7.78 20.53
CA MET A 240 6.38 8.84 21.48
C MET A 240 6.27 8.32 22.93
N LYS A 241 6.18 9.26 23.88
CA LYS A 241 5.92 8.93 25.28
C LYS A 241 4.52 8.33 25.46
N GLU A 242 4.34 7.51 26.48
CA GLU A 242 3.08 6.84 26.80
C GLU A 242 1.87 7.79 26.88
N ALA A 243 2.06 8.98 27.43
CA ALA A 243 1.00 9.98 27.55
C ALA A 243 0.46 10.45 26.19
N GLU A 244 1.34 10.59 25.19
CA GLU A 244 0.95 10.97 23.83
C GLU A 244 0.35 9.77 23.09
N TRP A 245 0.91 8.57 23.27
CA TRP A 245 0.36 7.36 22.71
C TRP A 245 -1.09 7.09 23.16
N LYS A 246 -1.41 7.32 24.43
CA LYS A 246 -2.79 7.20 24.94
C LYS A 246 -3.80 8.11 24.23
N LYS A 247 -3.37 9.20 23.60
CA LYS A 247 -4.25 10.01 22.75
C LYS A 247 -4.59 9.24 21.47
N ILE A 248 -3.57 8.67 20.80
CA ILE A 248 -3.77 7.88 19.58
C ILE A 248 -4.64 6.66 19.86
N ASP A 249 -4.38 5.96 20.96
CA ASP A 249 -5.16 4.83 21.45
C ASP A 249 -6.66 5.16 21.58
N ARG A 250 -6.99 6.32 22.20
CA ARG A 250 -8.37 6.83 22.27
C ARG A 250 -8.90 7.30 20.93
N GLY A 251 -8.04 7.83 20.08
CA GLY A 251 -8.39 8.19 18.70
C GLY A 251 -8.79 6.97 17.87
N ALA A 252 -8.13 5.84 18.08
CA ALA A 252 -8.48 4.59 17.42
C ALA A 252 -9.78 4.00 17.96
N PHE A 253 -9.90 3.85 19.29
CA PHE A 253 -11.12 3.41 19.96
C PHE A 253 -11.34 4.21 21.26
N PRO A 254 -12.52 4.80 21.48
CA PRO A 254 -13.73 4.74 20.63
C PRO A 254 -13.81 5.87 19.57
N GLY A 255 -12.72 6.57 19.28
CA GLY A 255 -12.72 7.77 18.46
C GLY A 255 -13.10 7.54 16.99
N SER A 256 -12.40 6.63 16.29
CA SER A 256 -12.57 6.41 14.85
C SER A 256 -13.17 5.05 14.50
N SER A 257 -13.21 4.12 15.42
CA SER A 257 -13.80 2.80 15.23
C SER A 257 -14.40 2.23 16.50
N SER A 258 -15.23 1.21 16.32
CA SER A 258 -15.85 0.40 17.36
C SER A 258 -15.23 -1.00 17.31
N ASN A 259 -15.98 -2.03 16.91
CA ASN A 259 -15.40 -3.35 16.70
C ASN A 259 -14.45 -3.34 15.49
N HIS A 260 -13.25 -3.91 15.63
CA HIS A 260 -12.17 -3.73 14.66
C HIS A 260 -12.02 -4.88 13.63
N HIS A 261 -13.11 -5.51 13.20
CA HIS A 261 -13.18 -6.53 12.14
C HIS A 261 -12.17 -7.67 12.35
N LEU A 262 -12.53 -8.64 13.18
CA LEU A 262 -11.62 -9.70 13.61
C LEU A 262 -11.26 -10.69 12.51
N ASP A 263 -12.09 -10.81 11.47
CA ASP A 263 -11.83 -11.56 10.25
C ASP A 263 -10.55 -11.09 9.52
N THR A 264 -10.23 -9.79 9.62
CA THR A 264 -9.01 -9.23 9.04
C THR A 264 -7.82 -9.21 10.02
N LEU A 265 -8.05 -9.37 11.32
CA LEU A 265 -6.97 -9.47 12.31
C LEU A 265 -6.17 -10.79 12.14
N VAL A 266 -6.86 -11.89 11.94
CA VAL A 266 -6.22 -13.22 11.83
C VAL A 266 -5.31 -13.32 10.60
N PRO A 267 -5.75 -12.95 9.38
CA PRO A 267 -4.85 -12.95 8.23
C PRO A 267 -3.70 -11.92 8.36
N LEU A 268 -3.91 -10.79 9.05
CA LEU A 268 -2.80 -9.87 9.36
C LEU A 268 -1.71 -10.56 10.18
N ALA A 269 -2.10 -11.40 11.16
CA ALA A 269 -1.12 -12.17 11.95
C ALA A 269 -0.28 -13.09 11.06
N ILE A 270 -0.90 -13.83 10.12
CA ILE A 270 -0.19 -14.71 9.19
C ILE A 270 0.74 -13.89 8.29
N THR A 271 0.23 -12.84 7.66
CA THR A 271 1.04 -11.98 6.77
C THR A 271 2.21 -11.33 7.51
N THR A 272 2.03 -10.98 8.79
CA THR A 272 3.15 -10.43 9.58
C THR A 272 4.30 -11.43 9.69
N TYR A 273 4.03 -12.71 9.90
CA TYR A 273 5.07 -13.74 9.89
C TYR A 273 5.68 -13.95 8.50
N GLU A 274 4.87 -13.89 7.44
CA GLU A 274 5.40 -13.93 6.07
C GLU A 274 6.35 -12.76 5.80
N MET A 275 6.03 -11.57 6.28
CA MET A 275 6.91 -10.41 6.13
C MET A 275 8.17 -10.47 6.99
N LEU A 276 8.13 -11.15 8.14
CA LEU A 276 9.32 -11.40 8.95
C LEU A 276 10.30 -12.36 8.25
N ASP A 277 9.79 -13.38 7.57
CA ASP A 277 10.62 -14.40 6.92
C ASP A 277 11.01 -14.02 5.48
N PHE A 278 10.12 -13.40 4.72
CA PHE A 278 10.30 -13.18 3.28
C PHE A 278 10.30 -11.69 2.87
N GLY A 279 10.02 -10.78 3.79
CA GLY A 279 9.78 -9.37 3.47
C GLY A 279 10.96 -8.66 2.82
N GLU A 280 12.20 -8.97 3.23
CA GLU A 280 13.40 -8.37 2.66
C GLU A 280 13.55 -8.73 1.17
N GLY A 281 13.48 -10.01 0.83
CA GLY A 281 13.56 -10.46 -0.56
C GLY A 281 12.39 -9.97 -1.42
N TYR A 282 11.18 -9.90 -0.84
CA TYR A 282 10.01 -9.36 -1.53
C TYR A 282 10.15 -7.86 -1.84
N ALA A 283 10.58 -7.06 -0.88
CA ALA A 283 10.75 -5.62 -1.07
C ALA A 283 11.87 -5.30 -2.09
N ALA A 284 13.01 -6.00 -1.98
CA ALA A 284 14.11 -5.87 -2.94
C ALA A 284 13.64 -6.18 -4.38
N GLN A 285 12.98 -7.32 -4.58
CA GLN A 285 12.48 -7.71 -5.90
C GLN A 285 11.42 -6.75 -6.43
N THR A 286 10.57 -6.21 -5.54
CA THR A 286 9.54 -5.24 -5.95
C THR A 286 10.16 -3.98 -6.54
N ILE A 287 11.19 -3.44 -5.91
CA ILE A 287 11.88 -2.24 -6.41
C ILE A 287 12.64 -2.55 -7.71
N GLN A 288 13.32 -3.70 -7.79
CA GLN A 288 13.99 -4.14 -9.01
C GLN A 288 13.01 -4.28 -10.17
N ASN A 289 11.84 -4.85 -9.94
CA ASN A 289 10.78 -4.97 -10.92
C ASN A 289 10.26 -3.61 -11.38
N ALA A 290 10.04 -2.67 -10.47
CA ALA A 290 9.59 -1.32 -10.83
C ALA A 290 10.61 -0.61 -11.73
N LYS A 291 11.90 -0.67 -11.39
CA LYS A 291 12.98 -0.13 -12.21
C LYS A 291 13.05 -0.81 -13.57
N ALA A 292 13.01 -2.14 -13.62
CA ALA A 292 13.07 -2.90 -14.87
C ALA A 292 11.89 -2.55 -15.81
N LEU A 293 10.68 -2.40 -15.26
CA LEU A 293 9.51 -1.98 -16.03
C LEU A 293 9.67 -0.54 -16.54
N ALA A 294 10.13 0.39 -15.69
CA ALA A 294 10.32 1.78 -16.06
C ALA A 294 11.35 1.95 -17.20
N HIS A 295 12.49 1.27 -17.09
CA HIS A 295 13.51 1.25 -18.17
C HIS A 295 12.92 0.67 -19.47
N ALA A 296 12.28 -0.48 -19.43
CA ALA A 296 11.73 -1.13 -20.61
C ALA A 296 10.60 -0.31 -21.28
N LEU A 297 9.78 0.38 -20.51
CA LEU A 297 8.79 1.32 -21.04
C LEU A 297 9.47 2.54 -21.68
N SER A 298 10.49 3.12 -21.04
CA SER A 298 11.26 4.25 -21.59
C SER A 298 11.98 3.87 -22.89
N GLU A 299 12.62 2.70 -22.95
CA GLU A 299 13.24 2.15 -24.15
C GLU A 299 12.21 1.88 -25.26
N SER A 300 10.98 1.53 -24.90
CA SER A 300 9.86 1.38 -25.81
C SER A 300 9.27 2.73 -26.27
N GLY A 301 9.85 3.85 -25.80
CA GLY A 301 9.51 5.23 -26.20
C GLY A 301 8.30 5.78 -25.49
N PHE A 302 7.91 5.26 -24.31
CA PHE A 302 6.93 5.90 -23.43
C PHE A 302 7.60 7.03 -22.61
N ASP A 303 6.84 8.05 -22.28
CA ASP A 303 7.30 9.16 -21.43
C ASP A 303 7.19 8.77 -19.95
N VAL A 304 8.14 7.95 -19.52
CA VAL A 304 8.27 7.54 -18.13
C VAL A 304 8.85 8.67 -17.31
N GLN A 305 8.16 9.05 -16.27
CA GLN A 305 8.46 10.20 -15.45
C GLN A 305 9.67 9.98 -14.53
N ALA A 306 10.26 11.08 -14.03
CA ALA A 306 11.41 11.10 -13.13
C ALA A 306 12.68 10.41 -13.68
N LYS A 307 12.87 10.39 -14.99
CA LYS A 307 14.02 9.77 -15.67
C LYS A 307 15.39 10.20 -15.13
N PRO A 308 15.66 11.48 -14.79
CA PRO A 308 16.95 11.89 -14.21
C PRO A 308 17.30 11.22 -12.89
N PHE A 309 16.31 10.66 -12.18
CA PHE A 309 16.43 10.01 -10.88
C PHE A 309 16.24 8.48 -10.97
N ASP A 310 16.53 7.89 -12.14
CA ASP A 310 16.35 6.46 -12.38
C ASP A 310 14.89 5.98 -12.15
N PHE A 311 13.92 6.86 -12.45
CA PHE A 311 12.47 6.70 -12.47
C PHE A 311 11.81 6.48 -11.11
N THR A 312 12.35 5.64 -10.23
CA THR A 312 11.71 5.29 -8.96
C THR A 312 12.67 4.59 -7.99
N GLU A 313 12.42 4.78 -6.71
CA GLU A 313 13.00 4.00 -5.60
C GLU A 313 11.93 3.17 -4.87
N SER A 314 10.71 3.08 -5.44
CA SER A 314 9.58 2.40 -4.82
C SER A 314 9.03 1.26 -5.72
N HIS A 315 7.79 0.87 -5.47
CA HIS A 315 7.03 -0.11 -6.25
C HIS A 315 6.28 0.51 -7.44
N GLN A 316 6.33 1.83 -7.61
CA GLN A 316 5.50 2.56 -8.57
C GLN A 316 6.31 3.11 -9.72
N VAL A 317 5.64 3.20 -10.87
CA VAL A 317 6.12 3.89 -12.07
C VAL A 317 5.02 4.84 -12.53
N ALA A 318 5.38 6.08 -12.87
CA ALA A 318 4.49 7.07 -13.46
C ALA A 318 4.83 7.27 -14.93
N VAL A 319 3.80 7.35 -15.79
CA VAL A 319 3.98 7.55 -17.24
C VAL A 319 3.03 8.65 -17.70
N ASP A 320 3.55 9.66 -18.42
CA ASP A 320 2.72 10.59 -19.16
C ASP A 320 2.23 9.91 -20.44
N VAL A 321 0.91 9.91 -20.64
CA VAL A 321 0.26 9.25 -21.78
C VAL A 321 -0.45 10.21 -22.70
N THR A 322 -0.22 11.53 -22.57
CA THR A 322 -0.89 12.56 -23.38
C THR A 322 -0.69 12.39 -24.87
N ALA A 323 0.45 11.86 -25.29
CA ALA A 323 0.70 11.53 -26.71
C ALA A 323 -0.10 10.34 -27.24
N LEU A 324 -0.77 9.58 -26.38
CA LEU A 324 -1.53 8.36 -26.72
C LEU A 324 -3.03 8.51 -26.42
N GLY A 325 -3.46 9.66 -25.97
CA GLY A 325 -4.78 9.96 -25.43
C GLY A 325 -4.65 10.54 -24.04
N ARG A 326 -5.53 10.18 -23.11
CA ARG A 326 -5.43 10.56 -21.71
C ARG A 326 -5.51 9.33 -20.80
N GLY A 327 -5.24 9.52 -19.53
CA GLY A 327 -5.07 8.42 -18.58
C GLY A 327 -6.27 7.46 -18.51
N ASP A 328 -7.51 7.98 -18.57
CA ASP A 328 -8.71 7.16 -18.57
C ASP A 328 -8.85 6.29 -19.86
N GLU A 329 -8.57 6.87 -21.01
CA GLU A 329 -8.62 6.17 -22.30
C GLU A 329 -7.57 5.05 -22.35
N VAL A 330 -6.34 5.38 -22.00
CA VAL A 330 -5.22 4.42 -21.96
C VAL A 330 -5.48 3.30 -20.97
N ALA A 331 -5.97 3.63 -19.76
CA ALA A 331 -6.30 2.62 -18.75
C ALA A 331 -7.40 1.66 -19.22
N ARG A 332 -8.42 2.16 -19.95
CA ARG A 332 -9.46 1.31 -20.55
C ARG A 332 -8.90 0.42 -21.66
N MET A 333 -8.08 0.96 -22.57
CA MET A 333 -7.45 0.17 -23.63
C MET A 333 -6.62 -0.98 -23.06
N LEU A 334 -5.83 -0.72 -22.01
CA LEU A 334 -5.05 -1.75 -21.33
C LEU A 334 -5.93 -2.78 -20.62
N LYS A 335 -6.98 -2.33 -19.92
CA LYS A 335 -7.95 -3.23 -19.25
C LYS A 335 -8.62 -4.18 -20.27
N ASP A 336 -8.99 -3.69 -21.46
CA ASP A 336 -9.59 -4.51 -22.51
C ASP A 336 -8.58 -5.52 -23.08
N ASN A 337 -7.28 -5.30 -22.84
CA ASN A 337 -6.17 -6.19 -23.14
C ASN A 337 -5.65 -6.98 -21.90
N SER A 338 -6.48 -7.13 -20.87
CA SER A 338 -6.15 -7.89 -19.64
C SER A 338 -4.99 -7.32 -18.81
N ILE A 339 -4.69 -6.01 -18.94
CA ILE A 339 -3.70 -5.29 -18.12
C ILE A 339 -4.44 -4.22 -17.33
N ILE A 340 -4.36 -4.28 -16.00
CA ILE A 340 -5.15 -3.43 -15.11
C ILE A 340 -4.24 -2.48 -14.35
N LEU A 341 -4.50 -1.19 -14.47
CA LEU A 341 -3.83 -0.12 -13.74
C LEU A 341 -4.80 1.05 -13.52
N ASN A 342 -4.35 2.13 -12.89
CA ASN A 342 -5.18 3.32 -12.72
C ASN A 342 -4.56 4.56 -13.36
N MET A 343 -5.43 5.46 -13.84
CA MET A 343 -5.07 6.82 -14.20
C MET A 343 -4.64 7.61 -12.95
N ASN A 344 -3.78 8.62 -13.11
CA ASN A 344 -3.28 9.44 -12.03
C ASN A 344 -2.88 10.83 -12.51
N LEU A 345 -3.17 11.86 -11.72
CA LEU A 345 -2.61 13.18 -11.94
C LEU A 345 -1.07 13.11 -11.88
N LEU A 346 -0.43 13.85 -12.76
CA LEU A 346 1.02 14.08 -12.70
C LEU A 346 1.31 15.42 -11.99
N PRO A 347 2.55 15.65 -11.52
CA PRO A 347 2.93 16.91 -10.93
C PRO A 347 2.56 18.12 -11.82
N PHE A 348 2.11 19.18 -11.17
CA PHE A 348 1.70 20.46 -11.81
C PHE A 348 0.41 20.38 -12.67
N GLU A 349 -0.25 19.22 -12.77
CA GLU A 349 -1.58 19.16 -13.38
C GLU A 349 -2.63 19.88 -12.51
N ALA A 350 -3.59 20.51 -13.17
CA ALA A 350 -4.75 21.09 -12.50
C ALA A 350 -5.65 19.99 -11.90
N LEU A 351 -6.18 20.24 -10.69
CA LEU A 351 -7.02 19.27 -9.97
C LEU A 351 -8.30 18.89 -10.74
N GLU A 352 -8.80 19.77 -11.58
CA GLU A 352 -9.97 19.55 -12.44
C GLU A 352 -9.77 18.36 -13.39
N ASN A 353 -8.52 18.01 -13.70
CA ASN A 353 -8.17 16.89 -14.58
C ASN A 353 -8.27 15.53 -13.89
N VAL A 354 -8.63 15.45 -12.60
CA VAL A 354 -8.64 14.19 -11.83
C VAL A 354 -9.48 13.06 -12.46
N THR A 355 -10.50 13.39 -13.23
CA THR A 355 -11.36 12.43 -13.93
C THR A 355 -10.81 11.98 -15.28
N ASN A 356 -9.83 12.69 -15.82
CA ASN A 356 -9.13 12.35 -17.07
C ASN A 356 -7.71 12.96 -17.08
N PRO A 357 -6.80 12.47 -16.22
CA PRO A 357 -5.47 13.03 -16.05
C PRO A 357 -4.53 12.71 -17.22
N ALA A 358 -3.39 13.38 -17.25
CA ALA A 358 -2.32 13.15 -18.24
C ALA A 358 -1.62 11.80 -18.03
N GLY A 359 -1.61 11.30 -16.81
CA GLY A 359 -0.79 10.16 -16.42
C GLY A 359 -1.53 8.88 -16.11
N ILE A 360 -0.75 7.80 -16.11
CA ILE A 360 -1.09 6.52 -15.50
C ILE A 360 -0.08 6.19 -14.40
N ARG A 361 -0.57 5.54 -13.33
CA ARG A 361 0.24 5.00 -12.25
C ARG A 361 0.26 3.48 -12.32
N ILE A 362 1.45 2.92 -12.31
CA ILE A 362 1.73 1.49 -12.39
C ILE A 362 2.33 1.04 -11.08
N GLY A 363 1.86 -0.08 -10.50
CA GLY A 363 2.43 -0.71 -9.33
C GLY A 363 2.75 -2.18 -9.62
N VAL A 364 3.93 -2.64 -9.22
CA VAL A 364 4.41 -3.99 -9.56
C VAL A 364 4.35 -4.99 -8.40
N GLN A 365 3.92 -4.56 -7.22
CA GLN A 365 3.98 -5.33 -5.97
C GLN A 365 3.18 -6.64 -6.03
N GLU A 366 1.99 -6.64 -6.66
CA GLU A 366 1.18 -7.85 -6.80
C GLU A 366 1.82 -8.83 -7.77
N MET A 367 2.29 -8.38 -8.92
CA MET A 367 2.96 -9.25 -9.89
C MET A 367 4.28 -9.80 -9.35
N THR A 368 5.01 -9.03 -8.54
CA THR A 368 6.15 -9.54 -7.77
C THR A 368 5.72 -10.64 -6.80
N ARG A 369 4.64 -10.43 -6.07
CA ARG A 369 4.06 -11.43 -5.15
C ARG A 369 3.62 -12.70 -5.89
N MET A 370 3.24 -12.58 -7.15
CA MET A 370 2.92 -13.71 -8.04
C MET A 370 4.16 -14.35 -8.66
N GLY A 371 5.38 -13.95 -8.30
CA GLY A 371 6.64 -14.56 -8.72
C GLY A 371 7.28 -13.98 -9.98
N MET A 372 6.72 -12.91 -10.54
CA MET A 372 7.33 -12.21 -11.68
C MET A 372 8.59 -11.45 -11.27
N LYS A 373 9.55 -11.40 -12.19
CA LYS A 373 10.85 -10.72 -12.04
C LYS A 373 11.08 -9.78 -13.22
N GLU A 374 12.33 -9.30 -13.37
CA GLU A 374 12.69 -8.28 -14.36
C GLU A 374 12.45 -8.72 -15.81
N ALA A 375 12.54 -10.01 -16.11
CA ALA A 375 12.26 -10.53 -17.45
C ALA A 375 10.77 -10.37 -17.80
N GLU A 376 9.89 -10.69 -16.84
CA GLU A 376 8.46 -10.54 -16.99
C GLU A 376 8.04 -9.06 -17.06
N MET A 377 8.75 -8.18 -16.36
CA MET A 377 8.52 -6.73 -16.45
C MET A 377 8.84 -6.21 -17.85
N ARG A 378 9.91 -6.69 -18.47
CA ARG A 378 10.24 -6.38 -19.89
C ARG A 378 9.16 -6.91 -20.83
N GLN A 379 8.64 -8.10 -20.60
CA GLN A 379 7.54 -8.65 -21.39
C GLN A 379 6.25 -7.82 -21.25
N ILE A 380 5.94 -7.35 -20.04
CA ILE A 380 4.80 -6.45 -19.80
C ILE A 380 4.98 -5.15 -20.59
N ALA A 381 6.17 -4.55 -20.62
CA ALA A 381 6.46 -3.35 -21.41
C ALA A 381 6.25 -3.58 -22.94
N LEU A 382 6.56 -4.77 -23.44
CA LEU A 382 6.27 -5.15 -24.83
C LEU A 382 4.77 -5.24 -25.10
N PHE A 383 3.97 -5.75 -24.16
CA PHE A 383 2.51 -5.74 -24.28
C PHE A 383 1.96 -4.31 -24.33
N PHE A 384 2.47 -3.40 -23.50
CA PHE A 384 2.13 -1.97 -23.57
C PHE A 384 2.42 -1.38 -24.95
N LYS A 385 3.64 -1.62 -25.48
CA LYS A 385 4.05 -1.12 -26.79
C LYS A 385 3.13 -1.62 -27.89
N ARG A 386 2.90 -2.93 -27.94
CA ARG A 386 2.05 -3.56 -28.97
C ARG A 386 0.60 -3.09 -28.89
N CYS A 387 0.07 -2.97 -27.67
CA CYS A 387 -1.29 -2.49 -27.45
C CYS A 387 -1.44 -1.00 -27.80
N LEU A 388 -0.65 -0.13 -27.18
CA LEU A 388 -0.87 1.31 -27.19
C LEU A 388 -0.25 2.03 -28.39
N LYS A 389 0.86 1.52 -28.97
CA LYS A 389 1.56 2.16 -30.08
C LYS A 389 1.36 1.46 -31.41
N GLU A 390 1.20 0.14 -31.39
CA GLU A 390 1.06 -0.66 -32.60
C GLU A 390 -0.41 -1.04 -32.87
N GLY A 391 -1.32 -0.77 -31.92
CA GLY A 391 -2.75 -1.00 -32.05
C GLY A 391 -3.16 -2.48 -32.07
N HIS A 392 -2.32 -3.38 -31.56
CA HIS A 392 -2.60 -4.81 -31.53
C HIS A 392 -3.45 -5.18 -30.32
N PHE A 393 -4.39 -6.10 -30.49
CA PHE A 393 -5.05 -6.76 -29.38
C PHE A 393 -4.15 -7.85 -28.80
N VAL A 394 -3.76 -7.72 -27.54
CA VAL A 394 -2.82 -8.63 -26.85
C VAL A 394 -3.45 -9.41 -25.69
N GLY A 395 -4.76 -9.27 -25.46
CA GLY A 395 -5.44 -9.81 -24.28
C GLY A 395 -5.31 -11.32 -24.11
N ALA A 396 -5.35 -12.09 -25.22
CA ALA A 396 -5.16 -13.54 -25.17
C ALA A 396 -3.73 -13.93 -24.77
N GLU A 397 -2.73 -13.23 -25.30
CA GLU A 397 -1.31 -13.47 -24.99
C GLU A 397 -0.99 -13.06 -23.54
N VAL A 398 -1.59 -11.98 -23.03
CA VAL A 398 -1.48 -11.57 -21.63
C VAL A 398 -2.07 -12.63 -20.71
N ALA A 399 -3.24 -13.19 -21.06
CA ALA A 399 -3.88 -14.24 -20.28
C ALA A 399 -3.04 -15.54 -20.26
N GLU A 400 -2.47 -15.92 -21.40
CA GLU A 400 -1.54 -17.05 -21.48
C GLU A 400 -0.28 -16.81 -20.65
N PHE A 401 0.36 -15.66 -20.81
CA PHE A 401 1.52 -15.25 -20.02
C PHE A 401 1.21 -15.31 -18.53
N ARG A 402 0.07 -14.76 -18.09
CA ARG A 402 -0.34 -14.75 -16.69
C ARG A 402 -0.61 -16.14 -16.11
N SER A 403 -0.97 -17.11 -16.95
CA SER A 403 -1.27 -18.48 -16.53
C SER A 403 -0.09 -19.20 -15.88
N ALA A 404 1.14 -18.81 -16.20
CA ALA A 404 2.37 -19.34 -15.58
C ALA A 404 2.63 -18.83 -14.16
N PHE A 405 1.90 -17.81 -13.68
CA PHE A 405 2.14 -17.11 -12.42
C PHE A 405 0.91 -17.18 -11.51
N GLN A 406 0.53 -18.36 -11.02
CA GLN A 406 -0.67 -18.61 -10.22
C GLN A 406 -0.38 -18.78 -8.72
N THR A 407 0.86 -19.07 -8.35
CA THR A 407 1.29 -19.28 -6.97
C THR A 407 1.67 -17.97 -6.29
N VAL A 408 1.30 -17.82 -5.02
CA VAL A 408 1.69 -16.66 -4.21
C VAL A 408 3.07 -16.92 -3.62
N HIS A 409 4.07 -16.19 -4.11
CA HIS A 409 5.45 -16.22 -3.63
C HIS A 409 5.64 -15.34 -2.38
N TYR A 410 6.83 -15.44 -1.76
CA TYR A 410 7.16 -14.73 -0.52
C TYR A 410 6.13 -14.99 0.59
N SER A 411 5.66 -16.23 0.66
CA SER A 411 4.64 -16.72 1.58
C SER A 411 4.93 -18.13 2.01
N PHE A 412 4.23 -18.62 3.04
CA PHE A 412 4.33 -20.02 3.46
C PHE A 412 3.68 -20.98 2.47
N ASP A 413 2.88 -20.52 1.52
CA ASP A 413 2.30 -21.35 0.46
C ASP A 413 3.41 -21.84 -0.49
N SER A 414 4.28 -20.97 -0.95
CA SER A 414 5.39 -21.31 -1.84
C SER A 414 6.42 -22.24 -1.18
N ALA A 415 6.66 -22.06 0.12
CA ALA A 415 7.54 -22.94 0.88
C ALA A 415 6.98 -24.39 0.98
N MET A 416 5.65 -24.53 1.07
CA MET A 416 5.00 -25.85 1.08
C MET A 416 5.07 -26.56 -0.26
N GLU A 417 4.87 -25.86 -1.37
CA GLU A 417 5.00 -26.42 -2.72
C GLU A 417 6.42 -26.90 -3.00
N ALA A 418 7.43 -26.11 -2.63
CA ALA A 418 8.82 -26.51 -2.73
C ALA A 418 9.15 -27.77 -1.90
N ALA A 419 8.58 -27.88 -0.69
CA ALA A 419 8.76 -29.05 0.17
C ALA A 419 8.07 -30.29 -0.40
N HIS A 420 6.89 -30.17 -1.01
CA HIS A 420 6.19 -31.26 -1.68
C HIS A 420 6.93 -31.73 -2.94
N SER A 421 7.40 -30.82 -3.77
CA SER A 421 8.19 -31.14 -4.96
C SER A 421 9.48 -31.89 -4.62
N ASN A 422 10.19 -31.47 -3.56
CA ASN A 422 11.40 -32.16 -3.10
C ASN A 422 11.11 -33.56 -2.53
N LYS A 423 9.96 -33.76 -1.89
CA LYS A 423 9.54 -35.05 -1.35
C LYS A 423 9.20 -36.03 -2.49
N THR A 424 8.51 -35.57 -3.52
CA THR A 424 8.17 -36.33 -4.72
C THR A 424 9.42 -36.73 -5.52
N ILE A 425 10.42 -35.87 -5.61
CA ILE A 425 11.71 -36.14 -6.25
C ILE A 425 12.49 -37.18 -5.44
N HIS A 426 12.48 -37.11 -4.11
CA HIS A 426 13.13 -38.13 -3.24
C HIS A 426 12.44 -39.49 -3.29
N GLU A 427 11.11 -39.53 -3.32
CA GLU A 427 10.35 -40.77 -3.42
C GLU A 427 10.51 -41.41 -4.81
N SER A 428 10.60 -40.63 -5.89
CA SER A 428 10.89 -41.18 -7.23
C SER A 428 12.35 -41.66 -7.39
N ALA A 429 13.29 -41.05 -6.67
CA ALA A 429 14.70 -41.51 -6.67
C ALA A 429 14.94 -42.75 -5.83
N LEU A 430 14.09 -43.05 -4.85
CA LEU A 430 14.17 -44.25 -4.02
C LEU A 430 13.29 -45.43 -4.54
N GLY A 431 12.38 -45.17 -5.48
CA GLY A 431 11.50 -46.17 -6.10
C GLY A 431 12.10 -46.88 -7.33
N GLY A 432 13.35 -46.64 -7.68
CA GLY A 432 14.02 -47.16 -8.86
C GLY A 432 14.90 -48.44 -8.66
N THR A 433 14.72 -49.16 -7.53
CA THR A 433 15.38 -50.45 -7.32
C THR A 433 14.42 -51.45 -6.70
N ALA A 434 13.66 -52.14 -7.54
CA ALA A 434 13.06 -53.46 -7.27
C ALA A 434 12.95 -54.24 -8.57
#